data_b6cc5bd5695b1eb150840dcd6eaf0bd5
#
_entry.id   b6cc5bd5695b1eb150840dcd6eaf0bd5
#
_cell.length_a   1.000
_cell.length_b   1.000
_cell.length_c   1.000
_cell.angle_alpha   90.00
_cell.angle_beta   90.00
_cell.angle_gamma   90.00
#
_symmetry.space_group_name_H-M   'P 1'
#
loop_
_entity.id
_entity.type
_entity.pdbx_description
1 polymer ?
#
loop_
_entity_poly.entity_id
_entity_poly.type
_entity_poly.pdbx_seq_one_letter_code
_entity_poly.pdbx_strand_id
1 'polypeptide(L)'
;LPRYAASRTLVAPLDDVWAFLAEPYNLADWWPGVAGVQPDRRGLAPGARWQVVGPNRPSYLRRPQMNGTLLVLDVAPLERIAFQLTSERLDAELELRAADTDRTEVTLVVEVPWLAGVRRSFPHRALDRLHGLVQTAAAPE
;
A
#
# COMPACT_ATOMS: atom_id res chain seq x y z
N LEU A 1 0.73 15.62 13.35
CA LEU A 1 -0.13 14.79 12.51
C LEU A 1 -0.23 13.39 13.08
N PRO A 2 -1.44 12.78 13.10
CA PRO A 2 -1.56 11.39 13.52
C PRO A 2 -0.71 10.45 12.68
N ARG A 3 -0.06 9.53 13.36
CA ARG A 3 0.79 8.53 12.73
C ARG A 3 0.35 7.15 13.21
N TYR A 4 0.03 6.28 12.28
CA TYR A 4 -0.40 4.92 12.58
C TYR A 4 0.57 3.94 11.94
N ALA A 5 0.90 2.88 12.65
CA ALA A 5 1.84 1.88 12.16
C ALA A 5 1.35 0.48 12.48
N ALA A 6 1.72 -0.47 11.62
CA ALA A 6 1.48 -1.88 11.83
C ALA A 6 2.59 -2.67 11.15
N SER A 7 2.86 -3.85 11.68
CA SER A 7 3.79 -4.80 11.08
C SER A 7 3.11 -6.15 10.96
N ARG A 8 3.49 -6.89 9.92
CA ARG A 8 2.99 -8.24 9.73
C ARG A 8 4.04 -9.08 9.02
N THR A 9 4.16 -10.34 9.42
CA THR A 9 4.98 -11.32 8.73
C THR A 9 4.15 -11.99 7.65
N LEU A 10 4.58 -11.87 6.39
CA LEU A 10 3.92 -12.47 5.24
C LEU A 10 4.58 -13.81 4.94
N VAL A 11 3.77 -14.82 4.58
CA VAL A 11 4.26 -16.16 4.27
C VAL A 11 4.61 -16.20 2.77
N ALA A 12 5.65 -15.47 2.42
CA ALA A 12 6.19 -15.42 1.06
C ALA A 12 7.63 -14.90 1.11
N PRO A 13 8.50 -15.34 0.18
CA PRO A 13 9.87 -14.81 0.09
C PRO A 13 9.89 -13.33 -0.24
N LEU A 14 10.96 -12.66 0.18
CA LEU A 14 11.11 -11.22 -0.03
C LEU A 14 10.97 -10.81 -1.50
N ASP A 15 11.56 -11.59 -2.41
CA ASP A 15 11.47 -11.32 -3.85
C ASP A 15 10.02 -11.34 -4.35
N ASP A 16 9.22 -12.29 -3.88
CA ASP A 16 7.82 -12.42 -4.29
C ASP A 16 6.98 -11.27 -3.73
N VAL A 17 7.22 -10.88 -2.48
CA VAL A 17 6.53 -9.73 -1.87
C VAL A 17 6.88 -8.46 -2.64
N TRP A 18 8.14 -8.25 -2.94
CA TRP A 18 8.58 -7.09 -3.70
C TRP A 18 7.95 -7.06 -5.09
N ALA A 19 7.95 -8.18 -5.80
CA ALA A 19 7.37 -8.26 -7.14
C ALA A 19 5.89 -7.90 -7.14
N PHE A 20 5.15 -8.33 -6.12
CA PHE A 20 3.74 -7.97 -5.97
C PHE A 20 3.56 -6.47 -5.73
N LEU A 21 4.34 -5.91 -4.81
CA LEU A 21 4.24 -4.48 -4.47
C LEU A 21 4.74 -3.58 -5.59
N ALA A 22 5.69 -4.04 -6.38
CA ALA A 22 6.26 -3.26 -7.48
C ALA A 22 5.32 -3.10 -8.67
N GLU A 23 4.27 -3.94 -8.76
CA GLU A 23 3.27 -3.81 -9.82
C GLU A 23 2.20 -2.80 -9.40
N PRO A 24 2.12 -1.62 -10.07
CA PRO A 24 1.21 -0.56 -9.65
C PRO A 24 -0.25 -0.96 -9.59
N TYR A 25 -0.70 -1.81 -10.51
CA TYR A 25 -2.10 -2.23 -10.57
C TYR A 25 -2.52 -3.02 -9.32
N ASN A 26 -1.60 -3.66 -8.63
CA ASN A 26 -1.90 -4.43 -7.44
C ASN A 26 -2.31 -3.56 -6.25
N LEU A 27 -2.01 -2.26 -6.27
CA LEU A 27 -2.41 -1.35 -5.19
C LEU A 27 -3.91 -1.39 -4.93
N ALA A 28 -4.72 -1.48 -5.99
CA ALA A 28 -6.17 -1.53 -5.86
C ALA A 28 -6.65 -2.78 -5.12
N ASP A 29 -5.85 -3.84 -5.10
CA ASP A 29 -6.23 -5.08 -4.45
C ASP A 29 -5.96 -5.09 -2.95
N TRP A 30 -4.92 -4.39 -2.49
CA TRP A 30 -4.54 -4.47 -1.09
C TRP A 30 -4.72 -3.16 -0.32
N TRP A 31 -4.71 -2.01 -0.98
CA TRP A 31 -4.84 -0.71 -0.30
C TRP A 31 -6.32 -0.37 -0.10
N PRO A 32 -6.80 -0.29 1.16
CA PRO A 32 -8.21 0.04 1.40
C PRO A 32 -8.57 1.42 0.86
N GLY A 33 -9.68 1.52 0.17
CA GLY A 33 -10.15 2.78 -0.39
C GLY A 33 -9.71 3.06 -1.81
N VAL A 34 -8.89 2.19 -2.42
CA VAL A 34 -8.49 2.29 -3.82
C VAL A 34 -9.16 1.17 -4.60
N ALA A 35 -9.88 1.53 -5.66
CA ALA A 35 -10.56 0.57 -6.53
C ALA A 35 -9.87 0.43 -7.90
N GLY A 36 -9.10 1.43 -8.31
CA GLY A 36 -8.39 1.39 -9.59
C GLY A 36 -7.15 2.26 -9.57
N VAL A 37 -6.20 1.92 -10.40
CA VAL A 37 -4.93 2.64 -10.53
C VAL A 37 -4.59 2.77 -12.01
N GLN A 38 -4.19 3.97 -12.41
CA GLN A 38 -3.64 4.24 -13.75
C GLN A 38 -2.23 4.77 -13.55
N PRO A 39 -1.21 3.90 -13.65
CA PRO A 39 0.18 4.32 -13.48
C PRO A 39 0.67 5.12 -14.69
N ASP A 40 1.74 5.88 -14.49
CA ASP A 40 2.45 6.53 -15.59
C ASP A 40 3.53 5.58 -16.15
N ARG A 41 4.36 6.09 -17.08
CA ARG A 41 5.39 5.27 -17.72
C ARG A 41 6.53 4.86 -16.80
N ARG A 42 6.69 5.56 -15.66
CA ARG A 42 7.78 5.28 -14.73
C ARG A 42 7.49 4.08 -13.84
N GLY A 43 6.21 3.73 -13.68
CA GLY A 43 5.83 2.64 -12.79
C GLY A 43 6.21 2.94 -11.34
N LEU A 44 6.90 2.03 -10.69
CA LEU A 44 7.38 2.23 -9.32
C LEU A 44 8.80 2.82 -9.35
N ALA A 45 8.87 4.14 -9.44
CA ALA A 45 10.12 4.87 -9.45
C ALA A 45 9.92 6.24 -8.79
N PRO A 46 10.96 6.82 -8.17
CA PRO A 46 10.82 8.15 -7.57
C PRO A 46 10.34 9.18 -8.59
N GLY A 47 9.36 9.98 -8.18
CA GLY A 47 8.75 10.99 -9.03
C GLY A 47 7.60 10.49 -9.90
N ALA A 48 7.33 9.19 -9.92
CA ALA A 48 6.20 8.64 -10.66
C ALA A 48 4.88 9.13 -10.07
N ARG A 49 3.88 9.30 -10.93
CA ARG A 49 2.55 9.76 -10.55
C ARG A 49 1.51 8.78 -11.07
N TRP A 50 0.74 8.21 -10.17
CA TRP A 50 -0.32 7.29 -10.53
C TRP A 50 -1.66 7.95 -10.24
N GLN A 51 -2.60 7.82 -11.17
CA GLN A 51 -3.98 8.23 -10.89
C GLN A 51 -4.66 7.11 -10.12
N VAL A 52 -5.26 7.44 -8.98
CA VAL A 52 -5.97 6.47 -8.15
C VAL A 52 -7.44 6.86 -8.08
N VAL A 53 -8.29 5.84 -8.08
CA VAL A 53 -9.73 6.00 -8.04
C VAL A 53 -10.27 5.17 -6.89
N GLY A 54 -11.07 5.80 -6.03
CA GLY A 54 -11.76 5.09 -4.96
C GLY A 54 -13.00 4.38 -5.47
N PRO A 55 -13.58 3.50 -4.63
CA PRO A 55 -14.82 2.83 -5.00
C PRO A 55 -15.96 3.85 -5.16
N ASN A 56 -16.86 3.60 -6.13
CA ASN A 56 -18.03 4.43 -6.35
C ASN A 56 -19.07 4.10 -5.28
N ARG A 57 -19.08 4.85 -4.20
CA ARG A 57 -19.99 4.64 -3.07
C ARG A 57 -20.73 5.91 -2.70
N PRO A 58 -21.96 5.79 -2.17
CA PRO A 58 -22.64 6.95 -1.62
C PRO A 58 -21.84 7.60 -0.49
N SER A 59 -21.83 8.92 -0.44
CA SER A 59 -21.03 9.68 0.52
C SER A 59 -21.39 9.39 1.97
N TYR A 60 -22.60 8.94 2.25
CA TYR A 60 -23.04 8.65 3.60
C TYR A 60 -22.41 7.37 4.21
N LEU A 61 -21.75 6.54 3.41
CA LEU A 61 -21.15 5.31 3.92
C LEU A 61 -19.85 5.53 4.69
N ARG A 62 -19.29 6.71 4.67
CA ARG A 62 -18.11 7.12 5.46
C ARG A 62 -16.93 6.12 5.42
N ARG A 63 -16.71 5.49 4.28
CA ARG A 63 -15.54 4.63 4.09
C ARG A 63 -14.44 5.40 3.36
N PRO A 64 -13.16 5.08 3.62
CA PRO A 64 -12.09 5.74 2.88
C PRO A 64 -12.30 5.60 1.38
N GLN A 65 -12.28 6.73 0.69
CA GLN A 65 -12.29 6.80 -0.78
C GLN A 65 -11.09 7.63 -1.19
N MET A 66 -10.17 7.01 -1.87
CA MET A 66 -8.93 7.68 -2.25
C MET A 66 -8.96 7.95 -3.73
N ASN A 67 -9.31 9.19 -4.07
CA ASN A 67 -9.33 9.70 -5.44
C ASN A 67 -8.24 10.73 -5.61
N GLY A 68 -7.53 10.72 -6.72
CA GLY A 68 -6.54 11.73 -7.02
C GLY A 68 -5.23 11.12 -7.47
N THR A 69 -4.12 11.67 -7.01
CA THR A 69 -2.79 11.28 -7.46
C THR A 69 -2.00 10.65 -6.32
N LEU A 70 -1.39 9.51 -6.60
CA LEU A 70 -0.34 8.93 -5.77
C LEU A 70 1.00 9.37 -6.35
N LEU A 71 1.80 10.02 -5.53
CA LEU A 71 3.16 10.43 -5.90
C LEU A 71 4.16 9.49 -5.22
N VAL A 72 4.97 8.80 -6.01
CA VAL A 72 6.04 7.96 -5.49
C VAL A 72 7.21 8.85 -5.07
N LEU A 73 7.55 8.80 -3.80
CA LEU A 73 8.59 9.67 -3.23
C LEU A 73 9.97 9.01 -3.24
N ASP A 74 10.03 7.74 -2.86
CA ASP A 74 11.29 7.03 -2.75
C ASP A 74 11.08 5.54 -2.95
N VAL A 75 12.07 4.89 -3.56
CA VAL A 75 12.05 3.44 -3.79
C VAL A 75 13.46 2.90 -3.54
N ALA A 76 13.59 2.01 -2.54
CA ALA A 76 14.79 1.23 -2.32
C ALA A 76 14.42 -0.24 -2.60
N PRO A 77 14.83 -0.83 -3.72
CA PRO A 77 14.39 -2.16 -4.12
C PRO A 77 14.63 -3.19 -3.02
N LEU A 78 13.62 -4.01 -2.75
CA LEU A 78 13.60 -5.05 -1.72
C LEU A 78 13.63 -4.51 -0.28
N GLU A 79 13.61 -3.20 -0.08
CA GLU A 79 13.73 -2.59 1.24
C GLU A 79 12.61 -1.64 1.59
N ARG A 80 12.30 -0.69 0.70
CA ARG A 80 11.40 0.39 1.08
C ARG A 80 10.68 1.01 -0.11
N ILE A 81 9.44 1.41 0.14
CA ILE A 81 8.64 2.23 -0.78
C ILE A 81 8.01 3.35 0.04
N ALA A 82 8.16 4.59 -0.40
CA ALA A 82 7.48 5.73 0.20
C ALA A 82 6.66 6.45 -0.86
N PHE A 83 5.41 6.78 -0.52
CA PHE A 83 4.53 7.48 -1.43
C PHE A 83 3.55 8.38 -0.68
N GLN A 84 2.91 9.27 -1.44
CA GLN A 84 1.93 10.20 -0.91
C GLN A 84 0.66 10.15 -1.75
N LEU A 85 -0.47 10.01 -1.09
CA LEU A 85 -1.78 10.20 -1.70
C LEU A 85 -2.15 11.67 -1.54
N THR A 86 -2.03 12.43 -2.63
CA THR A 86 -2.04 13.89 -2.54
C THR A 86 -3.38 14.47 -2.12
N SER A 87 -4.49 13.90 -2.59
CA SER A 87 -5.82 14.40 -2.24
C SER A 87 -6.15 14.20 -0.76
N GLU A 88 -5.69 13.10 -0.18
CA GLU A 88 -5.92 12.78 1.23
C GLU A 88 -4.83 13.33 2.14
N ARG A 89 -3.76 13.89 1.57
CA ARG A 89 -2.57 14.31 2.31
C ARG A 89 -2.02 13.20 3.19
N LEU A 90 -2.11 11.97 2.69
CA LEU A 90 -1.65 10.79 3.39
C LEU A 90 -0.25 10.43 2.91
N ASP A 91 0.70 10.38 3.84
CA ASP A 91 2.04 9.88 3.58
C ASP A 91 2.14 8.45 4.05
N ALA A 92 2.68 7.57 3.20
CA ALA A 92 2.82 6.17 3.51
C ALA A 92 4.25 5.71 3.25
N GLU A 93 4.72 4.81 4.12
CA GLU A 93 6.03 4.18 3.97
C GLU A 93 5.89 2.70 4.30
N LEU A 94 6.37 1.87 3.35
CA LEU A 94 6.49 0.43 3.53
C LEU A 94 7.95 0.08 3.70
N GLU A 95 8.26 -0.70 4.73
CA GLU A 95 9.58 -1.28 4.93
C GLU A 95 9.47 -2.79 4.89
N LEU A 96 10.39 -3.43 4.17
CA LEU A 96 10.43 -4.86 4.01
C LEU A 96 11.73 -5.41 4.54
N ARG A 97 11.65 -6.57 5.19
CA ARG A 97 12.81 -7.27 5.70
C ARG A 97 12.57 -8.77 5.63
N ALA A 98 13.53 -9.52 5.11
CA ALA A 98 13.45 -10.98 5.13
C ALA A 98 13.49 -11.45 6.59
N ALA A 99 12.46 -12.17 7.01
CA ALA A 99 12.44 -12.82 8.33
C ALA A 99 13.16 -14.17 8.26
N ASP A 100 12.95 -14.89 7.14
CA ASP A 100 13.70 -16.08 6.75
C ASP A 100 13.57 -16.23 5.24
N THR A 101 13.96 -17.39 4.68
CA THR A 101 13.92 -17.60 3.23
C THR A 101 12.52 -17.60 2.64
N ASP A 102 11.50 -17.91 3.44
CA ASP A 102 10.12 -18.06 3.00
C ASP A 102 9.17 -17.03 3.61
N ARG A 103 9.67 -16.11 4.43
CA ARG A 103 8.85 -15.13 5.13
C ARG A 103 9.46 -13.76 5.08
N THR A 104 8.58 -12.77 4.99
CA THR A 104 8.96 -11.36 4.91
C THR A 104 8.19 -10.56 5.96
N GLU A 105 8.90 -9.78 6.75
CA GLU A 105 8.26 -8.83 7.65
C GLU A 105 8.05 -7.52 6.91
N VAL A 106 6.79 -7.04 6.92
CA VAL A 106 6.41 -5.77 6.29
C VAL A 106 5.87 -4.84 7.36
N THR A 107 6.39 -3.63 7.40
CA THR A 107 5.91 -2.57 8.28
C THR A 107 5.32 -1.45 7.42
N LEU A 108 4.10 -1.06 7.74
CA LEU A 108 3.42 0.07 7.08
C LEU A 108 3.20 1.18 8.09
N VAL A 109 3.67 2.37 7.75
CA VAL A 109 3.46 3.59 8.54
C VAL A 109 2.69 4.58 7.68
N VAL A 110 1.63 5.15 8.22
CA VAL A 110 0.86 6.21 7.55
C VAL A 110 0.78 7.44 8.46
N GLU A 111 0.93 8.61 7.86
CA GLU A 111 0.67 9.89 8.51
C GLU A 111 -0.45 10.60 7.78
N VAL A 112 -1.45 11.08 8.52
CA VAL A 112 -2.65 11.68 7.96
C VAL A 112 -3.05 12.92 8.74
N PRO A 113 -3.76 13.88 8.11
CA PRO A 113 -4.38 14.98 8.83
C PRO A 113 -5.46 14.45 9.79
N TRP A 114 -5.71 15.20 10.87
CA TRP A 114 -6.69 14.82 11.89
C TRP A 114 -8.09 14.53 11.33
N LEU A 115 -8.49 15.20 10.25
CA LEU A 115 -9.83 15.11 9.69
C LEU A 115 -9.90 14.23 8.44
N ALA A 116 -8.89 13.42 8.17
CA ALA A 116 -8.83 12.63 6.94
C ALA A 116 -9.75 11.41 6.93
N GLY A 117 -10.38 11.05 8.06
CA GLY A 117 -11.27 9.88 8.12
C GLY A 117 -10.56 8.54 8.09
N VAL A 118 -9.24 8.54 8.16
CA VAL A 118 -8.44 7.31 8.21
C VAL A 118 -8.34 6.85 9.65
N ARG A 119 -8.68 5.58 9.89
CA ARG A 119 -8.70 5.00 11.24
C ARG A 119 -7.35 4.45 11.63
N ARG A 120 -7.13 4.32 12.94
CA ARG A 120 -5.92 3.71 13.50
C ARG A 120 -5.70 2.29 12.97
N SER A 121 -6.76 1.56 12.69
CA SER A 121 -6.69 0.19 12.17
C SER A 121 -6.32 0.10 10.69
N PHE A 122 -6.20 1.23 9.99
CA PHE A 122 -5.95 1.24 8.55
C PHE A 122 -4.69 0.45 8.15
N PRO A 123 -3.52 0.65 8.79
CA PRO A 123 -2.35 -0.14 8.41
C PRO A 123 -2.52 -1.64 8.61
N HIS A 124 -3.18 -2.05 9.70
CA HIS A 124 -3.48 -3.46 9.92
C HIS A 124 -4.34 -4.04 8.82
N ARG A 125 -5.39 -3.32 8.42
CA ARG A 125 -6.31 -3.78 7.37
C ARG A 125 -5.61 -3.90 6.03
N ALA A 126 -4.75 -2.95 5.70
CA ALA A 126 -3.96 -3.01 4.47
C ALA A 126 -3.03 -4.22 4.46
N LEU A 127 -2.31 -4.44 5.56
CA LEU A 127 -1.39 -5.56 5.67
C LEU A 127 -2.10 -6.92 5.70
N ASP A 128 -3.31 -6.98 6.27
CA ASP A 128 -4.11 -8.21 6.26
C ASP A 128 -4.49 -8.60 4.83
N ARG A 129 -4.90 -7.62 4.02
CA ARG A 129 -5.20 -7.87 2.61
C ARG A 129 -3.97 -8.31 1.85
N LEU A 130 -2.86 -7.62 2.07
CA LEU A 130 -1.58 -7.95 1.44
C LEU A 130 -1.16 -9.37 1.79
N HIS A 131 -1.28 -9.76 3.04
CA HIS A 131 -0.97 -11.11 3.51
C HIS A 131 -1.73 -12.17 2.73
N GLY A 132 -3.05 -12.00 2.60
CA GLY A 132 -3.88 -12.98 1.89
C GLY A 132 -3.50 -13.10 0.41
N LEU A 133 -3.27 -11.96 -0.25
CA LEU A 133 -2.98 -11.93 -1.69
C LEU A 133 -1.60 -12.49 -2.01
N VAL A 134 -0.58 -12.11 -1.25
CA VAL A 134 0.79 -12.56 -1.49
C VAL A 134 0.94 -14.05 -1.19
N GLN A 135 0.33 -14.51 -0.11
CA GLN A 135 0.34 -15.93 0.25
C GLN A 135 -0.29 -16.79 -0.86
N THR A 136 -1.40 -16.32 -1.42
CA THR A 136 -2.06 -17.02 -2.52
C THR A 136 -1.20 -17.04 -3.78
N ALA A 137 -0.56 -15.91 -4.11
CA ALA A 137 0.28 -15.80 -5.31
C ALA A 137 1.54 -16.66 -5.21
N ALA A 138 2.10 -16.84 -4.01
CA ALA A 138 3.32 -17.60 -3.76
C ALA A 138 3.06 -19.09 -3.51
N ALA A 139 1.79 -19.49 -3.34
CA ALA A 139 1.46 -20.89 -3.06
C ALA A 139 1.81 -21.78 -4.24
N PRO A 140 2.45 -22.93 -4.02
CA PRO A 140 2.71 -23.89 -5.10
C PRO A 140 1.39 -24.48 -5.60
N GLU A 141 1.31 -24.64 -6.89
CA GLU A 141 0.16 -25.29 -7.53
C GLU A 141 0.25 -26.80 -7.40
#